data_d986ffb7b54adf16f9b98163665fdd03
#
_entry.id   d986ffb7b54adf16f9b98163665fdd03
#
_cell.length_a   1.000
_cell.length_b   1.000
_cell.length_c   1.000
_cell.angle_alpha   90.00
_cell.angle_beta   90.00
_cell.angle_gamma   90.00
#
_symmetry.space_group_name_H-M   'P 1'
#
loop_
_entity.id
_entity.type
_entity.pdbx_description
1 polymer ?
#
loop_
_entity_poly.entity_id
_entity_poly.type
_entity_poly.pdbx_seq_one_letter_code
_entity_poly.pdbx_strand_id
1 'polypeptide(L)'
;MIDFLRLRGLRPVRVEESDNDLHVYAESTQAVSACVHCASPTIVGFGRHERLVRDLPGQGRRVGIYIDGRRFRCRACSKTFFERHADVDDARDMTKRLVDWIGSQSIKRPFAHVAEETGVTEGTVRGIFAAYVQQLGSQIRFETPEWLGIDEIHIIKKPRAVIGNVRENTIIDMLPDRNKASIVDYFTRMPDRQRVKIVTMDMWTPYRDAARLVLPGATVVVDKFHVVRMANAALEAVRKAHRAALTPQARRGLMHDRFVLLKRAAELTDRDYLLLSGWTANYPALKDAYDAKEAFFGLYDCT
;
A
#
# COMPACT_ATOMS: atom_id res chain seq x y z
N MET A 1 -9.35 -26.60 -34.47
CA MET A 1 -9.74 -25.61 -33.43
C MET A 1 -8.53 -24.74 -33.17
N ILE A 2 -8.68 -23.42 -33.16
CA ILE A 2 -7.57 -22.50 -32.85
C ILE A 2 -7.20 -22.68 -31.37
N ASP A 3 -5.91 -22.84 -31.06
CA ASP A 3 -5.45 -22.90 -29.67
C ASP A 3 -5.47 -21.47 -29.03
N PHE A 4 -6.63 -21.12 -28.50
CA PHE A 4 -6.83 -19.85 -27.79
C PHE A 4 -6.30 -19.88 -26.36
N LEU A 5 -6.07 -21.05 -25.78
CA LEU A 5 -5.51 -21.19 -24.42
C LEU A 5 -4.04 -20.75 -24.36
N ARG A 6 -3.26 -21.08 -25.41
CA ARG A 6 -1.81 -20.81 -25.46
C ARG A 6 -1.07 -21.32 -24.21
N LEU A 7 -1.47 -22.50 -23.71
CA LEU A 7 -0.83 -23.19 -22.59
C LEU A 7 0.02 -24.34 -23.13
N ARG A 8 1.27 -24.37 -22.71
CA ARG A 8 2.22 -25.38 -23.17
C ARG A 8 1.79 -26.78 -22.76
N GLY A 9 1.75 -27.70 -23.71
CA GLY A 9 1.41 -29.10 -23.47
C GLY A 9 -0.08 -29.38 -23.24
N LEU A 10 -0.96 -28.41 -23.50
CA LEU A 10 -2.41 -28.57 -23.47
C LEU A 10 -3.02 -28.17 -24.81
N ARG A 11 -3.98 -28.95 -25.28
CA ARG A 11 -4.74 -28.68 -26.50
C ARG A 11 -6.23 -28.67 -26.18
N PRO A 12 -6.96 -27.58 -26.44
CA PRO A 12 -8.40 -27.56 -26.26
C PRO A 12 -9.08 -28.51 -27.27
N VAL A 13 -10.04 -29.29 -26.80
CA VAL A 13 -10.82 -30.22 -27.63
C VAL A 13 -12.29 -29.87 -27.69
N ARG A 14 -12.83 -29.27 -26.65
CA ARG A 14 -14.24 -28.86 -26.55
C ARG A 14 -14.36 -27.64 -25.64
N VAL A 15 -15.33 -26.78 -25.97
CA VAL A 15 -15.68 -25.60 -25.16
C VAL A 15 -17.19 -25.61 -24.94
N GLU A 16 -17.59 -25.38 -23.69
CA GLU A 16 -18.98 -25.21 -23.29
C GLU A 16 -19.12 -23.87 -22.56
N GLU A 17 -20.19 -23.18 -22.83
CA GLU A 17 -20.47 -21.87 -22.27
C GLU A 17 -21.72 -21.90 -21.41
N SER A 18 -21.66 -21.25 -20.26
CA SER A 18 -22.79 -20.91 -19.44
C SER A 18 -22.82 -19.39 -19.21
N ASP A 19 -23.83 -18.88 -18.51
CA ASP A 19 -23.97 -17.45 -18.26
C ASP A 19 -22.73 -16.83 -17.62
N ASN A 20 -22.11 -17.55 -16.68
CA ASN A 20 -21.01 -17.05 -15.85
C ASN A 20 -19.69 -17.80 -16.04
N ASP A 21 -19.70 -18.95 -16.71
CA ASP A 21 -18.54 -19.82 -16.80
C ASP A 21 -18.27 -20.25 -18.24
N LEU A 22 -16.99 -20.36 -18.57
CA LEU A 22 -16.46 -20.97 -19.79
C LEU A 22 -15.73 -22.27 -19.39
N HIS A 23 -16.26 -23.40 -19.83
CA HIS A 23 -15.71 -24.73 -19.55
C HIS A 23 -14.91 -25.19 -20.76
N VAL A 24 -13.60 -25.30 -20.61
CA VAL A 24 -12.68 -25.74 -21.67
C VAL A 24 -12.17 -27.12 -21.34
N TYR A 25 -12.49 -28.11 -22.16
CA TYR A 25 -11.95 -29.46 -22.05
C TYR A 25 -10.67 -29.54 -22.86
N ALA A 26 -9.58 -29.97 -22.21
CA ALA A 26 -8.26 -30.02 -22.83
C ALA A 26 -7.56 -31.36 -22.62
N GLU A 27 -6.82 -31.78 -23.65
CA GLU A 27 -5.96 -32.94 -23.60
C GLU A 27 -4.49 -32.56 -23.43
N SER A 28 -3.74 -33.38 -22.71
CA SER A 28 -2.30 -33.27 -22.63
C SER A 28 -1.62 -33.73 -23.92
N THR A 29 -0.79 -32.90 -24.49
CA THR A 29 0.02 -33.20 -25.68
C THR A 29 1.49 -33.45 -25.36
N GLN A 30 1.91 -33.27 -24.11
CA GLN A 30 3.31 -33.46 -23.72
C GLN A 30 3.66 -34.94 -23.47
N ALA A 31 4.91 -35.31 -23.75
CA ALA A 31 5.43 -36.61 -23.40
C ALA A 31 5.95 -36.61 -21.95
N VAL A 32 5.64 -37.65 -21.20
CA VAL A 32 6.22 -37.90 -19.88
C VAL A 32 7.31 -38.95 -20.02
N SER A 33 8.56 -38.59 -19.82
CA SER A 33 9.73 -39.43 -20.08
C SER A 33 10.35 -40.07 -18.83
N ALA A 34 10.11 -39.47 -17.65
CA ALA A 34 10.74 -39.90 -16.41
C ALA A 34 9.84 -39.70 -15.19
N CYS A 35 10.12 -40.46 -14.14
CA CYS A 35 9.49 -40.33 -12.84
C CYS A 35 9.86 -39.01 -12.16
N VAL A 36 8.87 -38.25 -11.62
CA VAL A 36 9.08 -37.00 -10.90
C VAL A 36 9.76 -37.17 -9.54
N HIS A 37 9.84 -38.40 -9.00
CA HIS A 37 10.40 -38.69 -7.69
C HIS A 37 11.85 -39.20 -7.73
N CYS A 38 12.22 -39.96 -8.75
CA CYS A 38 13.54 -40.61 -8.82
C CYS A 38 14.21 -40.48 -10.19
N ALA A 39 13.63 -39.73 -11.13
CA ALA A 39 14.12 -39.49 -12.48
C ALA A 39 14.26 -40.80 -13.33
N SER A 40 13.81 -41.96 -12.86
CA SER A 40 13.86 -43.18 -13.63
C SER A 40 12.94 -43.10 -14.86
N PRO A 41 13.40 -43.55 -16.04
CA PRO A 41 12.57 -43.61 -17.24
C PRO A 41 11.57 -44.80 -17.23
N THR A 42 11.67 -45.72 -16.27
CA THR A 42 10.84 -46.94 -16.20
C THR A 42 9.49 -46.61 -15.58
N ILE A 43 8.64 -45.94 -16.33
CA ILE A 43 7.29 -45.53 -15.93
C ILE A 43 6.24 -46.27 -16.79
N VAL A 44 5.08 -46.54 -16.21
CA VAL A 44 3.92 -47.14 -16.88
C VAL A 44 2.67 -46.34 -16.61
N GLY A 45 1.74 -46.31 -17.55
CA GLY A 45 0.44 -45.68 -17.35
C GLY A 45 -0.31 -46.36 -16.19
N PHE A 46 -0.97 -45.56 -15.37
CA PHE A 46 -1.68 -46.04 -14.17
C PHE A 46 -3.05 -45.34 -14.01
N GLY A 47 -3.73 -45.09 -15.11
CA GLY A 47 -5.04 -44.49 -15.17
C GLY A 47 -5.04 -43.02 -15.56
N ARG A 48 -6.24 -42.46 -15.55
CA ARG A 48 -6.50 -41.03 -15.85
C ARG A 48 -7.38 -40.44 -14.77
N HIS A 49 -7.35 -39.11 -14.66
CA HIS A 49 -8.21 -38.37 -13.75
C HIS A 49 -8.46 -36.97 -14.34
N GLU A 50 -9.74 -36.62 -14.45
CA GLU A 50 -10.12 -35.28 -14.85
C GLU A 50 -9.82 -34.32 -13.71
N ARG A 51 -9.12 -33.23 -14.04
CA ARG A 51 -8.71 -32.19 -13.11
C ARG A 51 -9.21 -30.84 -13.60
N LEU A 52 -9.92 -30.08 -12.76
CA LEU A 52 -10.30 -28.71 -13.04
C LEU A 52 -9.17 -27.76 -12.65
N VAL A 53 -8.66 -27.01 -13.60
CA VAL A 53 -7.67 -25.94 -13.43
C VAL A 53 -8.32 -24.61 -13.77
N ARG A 54 -8.31 -23.64 -12.86
CA ARG A 54 -8.82 -22.29 -13.12
C ARG A 54 -7.82 -21.50 -13.96
N ASP A 55 -8.36 -20.65 -14.86
CA ASP A 55 -7.57 -19.76 -15.72
C ASP A 55 -8.08 -18.32 -15.67
N LEU A 56 -7.37 -17.42 -16.35
CA LEU A 56 -7.76 -16.01 -16.46
C LEU A 56 -9.22 -15.87 -16.91
N PRO A 57 -10.01 -14.99 -16.28
CA PRO A 57 -11.34 -14.66 -16.75
C PRO A 57 -11.30 -14.20 -18.19
N GLY A 58 -12.25 -14.65 -18.99
CA GLY A 58 -12.35 -14.32 -20.40
C GLY A 58 -13.76 -13.89 -20.76
N GLN A 59 -13.92 -12.81 -21.53
CA GLN A 59 -15.23 -12.30 -22.00
C GLN A 59 -16.25 -12.11 -20.87
N GLY A 60 -15.79 -11.65 -19.68
CA GLY A 60 -16.66 -11.46 -18.51
C GLY A 60 -17.08 -12.75 -17.80
N ARG A 61 -16.50 -13.91 -18.15
CA ARG A 61 -16.81 -15.22 -17.58
C ARG A 61 -15.60 -15.81 -16.86
N ARG A 62 -15.84 -16.65 -15.87
CA ARG A 62 -14.81 -17.45 -15.22
C ARG A 62 -14.39 -18.58 -16.13
N VAL A 63 -13.11 -18.88 -16.24
CA VAL A 63 -12.59 -19.95 -17.09
C VAL A 63 -12.15 -21.13 -16.26
N GLY A 64 -12.72 -22.29 -16.55
CA GLY A 64 -12.33 -23.59 -15.99
C GLY A 64 -11.82 -24.50 -17.09
N ILE A 65 -10.58 -25.01 -16.95
CA ILE A 65 -9.96 -25.97 -17.87
C ILE A 65 -10.04 -27.34 -17.25
N TYR A 66 -10.79 -28.24 -17.87
CA TYR A 66 -10.91 -29.65 -17.50
C TYR A 66 -9.84 -30.43 -18.26
N ILE A 67 -8.79 -30.84 -17.53
CA ILE A 67 -7.67 -31.60 -18.11
C ILE A 67 -7.87 -33.05 -17.82
N ASP A 68 -7.92 -33.90 -18.88
CA ASP A 68 -7.86 -35.35 -18.75
C ASP A 68 -6.41 -35.77 -18.46
N GLY A 69 -6.03 -35.63 -17.18
CA GLY A 69 -4.70 -35.83 -16.67
C GLY A 69 -4.31 -37.32 -16.59
N ARG A 70 -3.11 -37.64 -17.07
CA ARG A 70 -2.56 -39.00 -17.04
C ARG A 70 -1.85 -39.27 -15.72
N ARG A 71 -2.11 -40.43 -15.13
CA ARG A 71 -1.42 -40.94 -13.96
C ARG A 71 -0.40 -41.98 -14.35
N PHE A 72 0.75 -41.97 -13.73
CA PHE A 72 1.84 -42.90 -13.97
C PHE A 72 2.27 -43.60 -12.68
N ARG A 73 2.82 -44.83 -12.83
CA ARG A 73 3.51 -45.54 -11.75
C ARG A 73 4.96 -45.78 -12.17
N CYS A 74 5.89 -45.43 -11.31
CA CYS A 74 7.30 -45.75 -11.49
C CYS A 74 7.58 -47.21 -11.04
N ARG A 75 8.24 -48.00 -11.87
CA ARG A 75 8.63 -49.36 -11.51
C ARG A 75 9.89 -49.38 -10.62
N ALA A 76 10.74 -48.34 -10.68
CA ALA A 76 11.96 -48.26 -9.88
C ALA A 76 11.68 -47.90 -8.41
N CYS A 77 10.87 -46.86 -8.15
CA CYS A 77 10.57 -46.41 -6.78
C CYS A 77 9.15 -46.73 -6.30
N SER A 78 8.34 -47.44 -7.12
CA SER A 78 6.96 -47.85 -6.85
C SER A 78 5.96 -46.73 -6.58
N LYS A 79 6.36 -45.45 -6.63
CA LYS A 79 5.50 -44.28 -6.41
C LYS A 79 4.65 -44.00 -7.65
N THR A 80 3.45 -43.45 -7.41
CA THR A 80 2.58 -42.94 -8.47
C THR A 80 2.63 -41.40 -8.49
N PHE A 81 2.41 -40.83 -9.68
CA PHE A 81 2.37 -39.40 -9.87
C PHE A 81 1.46 -39.05 -11.06
N PHE A 82 0.96 -37.82 -11.06
CA PHE A 82 0.29 -37.21 -12.22
C PHE A 82 1.30 -36.45 -13.07
N GLU A 83 1.00 -36.37 -14.37
CA GLU A 83 1.75 -35.48 -15.24
C GLU A 83 1.62 -34.01 -14.76
N ARG A 84 2.67 -33.25 -15.01
CA ARG A 84 2.73 -31.84 -14.64
C ARG A 84 2.80 -30.97 -15.87
N HIS A 85 2.05 -29.88 -15.87
CA HIS A 85 2.06 -28.89 -16.96
C HIS A 85 2.85 -27.65 -16.54
N ALA A 86 3.74 -27.19 -17.43
CA ALA A 86 4.66 -26.08 -17.11
C ALA A 86 3.95 -24.79 -16.69
N ASP A 87 2.76 -24.55 -17.25
CA ASP A 87 1.98 -23.33 -17.05
C ASP A 87 0.90 -23.46 -15.95
N VAL A 88 0.84 -24.62 -15.26
CA VAL A 88 -0.09 -24.88 -14.16
C VAL A 88 0.64 -24.85 -12.82
N ASP A 89 0.01 -24.24 -11.83
CA ASP A 89 0.38 -24.33 -10.41
C ASP A 89 -0.39 -25.52 -9.80
N ASP A 90 0.30 -26.65 -9.63
CA ASP A 90 -0.30 -27.89 -9.13
C ASP A 90 -0.80 -27.80 -7.68
N ALA A 91 -0.27 -26.86 -6.89
CA ALA A 91 -0.67 -26.70 -5.51
C ALA A 91 -2.00 -25.93 -5.36
N ARG A 92 -2.36 -25.17 -6.41
CA ARG A 92 -3.54 -24.29 -6.38
C ARG A 92 -4.63 -24.67 -7.38
N ASP A 93 -4.39 -25.65 -8.23
CA ASP A 93 -5.27 -25.99 -9.37
C ASP A 93 -5.61 -24.78 -10.24
N MET A 94 -4.59 -24.00 -10.58
CA MET A 94 -4.70 -22.78 -11.37
C MET A 94 -3.57 -22.67 -12.38
N THR A 95 -3.80 -21.89 -13.45
CA THR A 95 -2.68 -21.50 -14.31
C THR A 95 -1.79 -20.48 -13.55
N LYS A 96 -0.49 -20.53 -13.81
CA LYS A 96 0.47 -19.58 -13.21
C LYS A 96 0.12 -18.13 -13.54
N ARG A 97 -0.35 -17.88 -14.79
CA ARG A 97 -0.80 -16.53 -15.18
C ARG A 97 -2.02 -16.04 -14.41
N LEU A 98 -2.93 -16.93 -13.98
CA LEU A 98 -4.04 -16.57 -13.11
C LEU A 98 -3.52 -16.21 -11.70
N VAL A 99 -2.59 -16.99 -11.15
CA VAL A 99 -1.98 -16.69 -9.85
C VAL A 99 -1.32 -15.31 -9.85
N ASP A 100 -0.53 -14.99 -10.88
CA ASP A 100 0.12 -13.68 -11.03
C ASP A 100 -0.90 -12.55 -11.19
N TRP A 101 -1.95 -12.79 -11.98
CA TRP A 101 -3.03 -11.84 -12.19
C TRP A 101 -3.79 -11.55 -10.87
N ILE A 102 -4.17 -12.59 -10.12
CA ILE A 102 -4.83 -12.45 -8.80
C ILE A 102 -3.94 -11.61 -7.87
N GLY A 103 -2.64 -11.90 -7.78
CA GLY A 103 -1.70 -11.14 -6.97
C GLY A 103 -1.70 -9.66 -7.32
N SER A 104 -1.56 -9.34 -8.60
CA SER A 104 -1.48 -7.96 -9.09
C SER A 104 -2.81 -7.19 -8.94
N GLN A 105 -3.97 -7.82 -9.22
CA GLN A 105 -5.28 -7.20 -9.07
C GLN A 105 -5.64 -6.94 -7.60
N SER A 106 -5.19 -7.81 -6.71
CA SER A 106 -5.46 -7.70 -5.27
C SER A 106 -4.77 -6.52 -4.58
N ILE A 107 -3.81 -5.87 -5.25
CA ILE A 107 -3.26 -4.57 -4.80
C ILE A 107 -4.30 -3.44 -4.95
N LYS A 108 -5.15 -3.52 -5.96
CA LYS A 108 -6.01 -2.41 -6.40
C LYS A 108 -7.50 -2.64 -6.12
N ARG A 109 -7.89 -3.88 -5.86
CA ARG A 109 -9.30 -4.31 -5.79
C ARG A 109 -9.58 -5.11 -4.51
N PRO A 110 -10.81 -5.04 -3.95
CA PRO A 110 -11.22 -5.92 -2.85
C PRO A 110 -11.08 -7.40 -3.22
N PHE A 111 -10.63 -8.22 -2.28
CA PHE A 111 -10.44 -9.66 -2.50
C PHE A 111 -11.73 -10.38 -2.91
N ALA A 112 -12.88 -9.96 -2.36
CA ALA A 112 -14.18 -10.50 -2.72
C ALA A 112 -14.48 -10.34 -4.22
N HIS A 113 -14.20 -9.18 -4.82
CA HIS A 113 -14.43 -8.93 -6.25
C HIS A 113 -13.50 -9.77 -7.13
N VAL A 114 -12.22 -9.92 -6.72
CA VAL A 114 -11.26 -10.80 -7.44
C VAL A 114 -11.70 -12.26 -7.35
N ALA A 115 -12.18 -12.69 -6.19
CA ALA A 115 -12.70 -14.04 -5.96
C ALA A 115 -13.92 -14.35 -6.83
N GLU A 116 -14.88 -13.43 -6.88
CA GLU A 116 -16.09 -13.55 -7.71
C GLU A 116 -15.75 -13.69 -9.20
N GLU A 117 -14.87 -12.83 -9.71
CA GLU A 117 -14.47 -12.80 -11.11
C GLU A 117 -13.69 -14.05 -11.54
N THR A 118 -12.90 -14.64 -10.65
CA THR A 118 -12.06 -15.79 -10.95
C THR A 118 -12.69 -17.13 -10.57
N GLY A 119 -13.74 -17.12 -9.76
CA GLY A 119 -14.40 -18.34 -9.27
C GLY A 119 -13.57 -19.08 -8.21
N VAL A 120 -12.65 -18.40 -7.52
CA VAL A 120 -11.92 -18.95 -6.39
C VAL A 120 -12.45 -18.38 -5.07
N THR A 121 -12.05 -18.95 -3.93
CA THR A 121 -12.47 -18.41 -2.63
C THR A 121 -11.66 -17.16 -2.25
N GLU A 122 -12.27 -16.27 -1.46
CA GLU A 122 -11.55 -15.10 -0.92
C GLU A 122 -10.30 -15.49 -0.11
N GLY A 123 -10.38 -16.62 0.62
CA GLY A 123 -9.23 -17.18 1.34
C GLY A 123 -8.06 -17.53 0.41
N THR A 124 -8.36 -18.09 -0.76
CA THR A 124 -7.36 -18.40 -1.79
C THR A 124 -6.73 -17.12 -2.34
N VAL A 125 -7.54 -16.09 -2.67
CA VAL A 125 -7.06 -14.77 -3.11
C VAL A 125 -6.13 -14.16 -2.06
N ARG A 126 -6.50 -14.20 -0.79
CA ARG A 126 -5.68 -13.70 0.33
C ARG A 126 -4.33 -14.41 0.45
N GLY A 127 -4.32 -15.73 0.31
CA GLY A 127 -3.09 -16.52 0.33
C GLY A 127 -2.16 -16.21 -0.85
N ILE A 128 -2.71 -16.06 -2.06
CA ILE A 128 -1.96 -15.65 -3.25
C ILE A 128 -1.41 -14.24 -3.07
N PHE A 129 -2.22 -13.31 -2.59
CA PHE A 129 -1.80 -11.94 -2.34
C PHE A 129 -0.65 -11.87 -1.34
N ALA A 130 -0.72 -12.62 -0.24
CA ALA A 130 0.34 -12.66 0.76
C ALA A 130 1.68 -13.13 0.16
N ALA A 131 1.65 -14.20 -0.66
CA ALA A 131 2.83 -14.70 -1.36
C ALA A 131 3.36 -13.68 -2.40
N TYR A 132 2.47 -13.03 -3.13
CA TYR A 132 2.81 -12.00 -4.12
C TYR A 132 3.49 -10.79 -3.47
N VAL A 133 2.96 -10.28 -2.36
CA VAL A 133 3.56 -9.16 -1.60
C VAL A 133 4.93 -9.55 -1.05
N GLN A 134 5.08 -10.78 -0.54
CA GLN A 134 6.37 -11.27 -0.08
C GLN A 134 7.40 -11.33 -1.21
N GLN A 135 7.00 -11.78 -2.39
CA GLN A 135 7.86 -11.81 -3.59
C GLN A 135 8.26 -10.38 -4.01
N LEU A 136 7.31 -9.44 -4.09
CA LEU A 136 7.61 -8.04 -4.40
C LEU A 136 8.57 -7.45 -3.37
N GLY A 137 8.32 -7.66 -2.08
CA GLY A 137 9.18 -7.17 -1.00
C GLY A 137 10.62 -7.69 -1.08
N SER A 138 10.81 -8.91 -1.61
CA SER A 138 12.16 -9.45 -1.81
C SER A 138 12.92 -8.81 -2.99
N GLN A 139 12.21 -8.19 -3.92
CA GLN A 139 12.76 -7.54 -5.12
C GLN A 139 12.99 -6.04 -4.93
N ILE A 140 12.19 -5.40 -4.07
CA ILE A 140 12.29 -3.97 -3.80
C ILE A 140 13.41 -3.74 -2.80
N ARG A 141 14.38 -2.92 -3.17
CA ARG A 141 15.43 -2.42 -2.27
C ARG A 141 15.38 -0.91 -2.30
N PHE A 142 15.15 -0.31 -1.15
CA PHE A 142 15.28 1.13 -0.98
C PHE A 142 16.71 1.46 -0.55
N GLU A 143 17.30 2.44 -1.20
CA GLU A 143 18.55 3.03 -0.73
C GLU A 143 18.27 3.93 0.48
N THR A 144 19.21 3.98 1.40
CA THR A 144 19.14 4.90 2.53
C THR A 144 19.22 6.34 2.01
N PRO A 145 18.19 7.17 2.24
CA PRO A 145 18.12 8.52 1.72
C PRO A 145 19.02 9.47 2.49
N GLU A 146 19.50 10.51 1.83
CA GLU A 146 20.16 11.63 2.52
C GLU A 146 19.19 12.47 3.36
N TRP A 147 17.94 12.59 2.90
CA TRP A 147 16.86 13.30 3.57
C TRP A 147 15.77 12.32 3.96
N LEU A 148 15.83 11.92 5.22
CA LEU A 148 14.90 10.95 5.81
C LEU A 148 13.72 11.69 6.42
N GLY A 149 12.50 11.27 6.09
CA GLY A 149 11.27 11.74 6.72
C GLY A 149 10.71 10.73 7.70
N ILE A 150 10.23 11.20 8.84
CA ILE A 150 9.43 10.42 9.78
C ILE A 150 8.11 11.14 9.98
N ASP A 151 7.00 10.45 9.68
CA ASP A 151 5.66 10.99 9.88
C ASP A 151 4.76 9.92 10.51
N GLU A 152 3.54 10.31 10.88
CA GLU A 152 2.55 9.43 11.48
C GLU A 152 1.35 9.25 10.57
N ILE A 153 0.93 8.01 10.38
CA ILE A 153 -0.33 7.65 9.75
C ILE A 153 -1.20 6.81 10.69
N HIS A 154 -2.50 7.05 10.68
CA HIS A 154 -3.45 6.23 11.41
C HIS A 154 -4.08 5.18 10.49
N ILE A 155 -3.80 3.90 10.75
CA ILE A 155 -4.46 2.77 10.06
C ILE A 155 -5.32 2.04 11.07
N ILE A 156 -6.63 1.97 10.79
CA ILE A 156 -7.64 1.35 11.66
C ILE A 156 -7.49 1.87 13.10
N LYS A 157 -7.42 3.20 13.26
CA LYS A 157 -7.26 3.91 14.55
C LYS A 157 -5.96 3.63 15.32
N LYS A 158 -4.99 2.93 14.71
CA LYS A 158 -3.67 2.70 15.30
C LYS A 158 -2.63 3.59 14.63
N PRO A 159 -1.87 4.39 15.40
CA PRO A 159 -0.80 5.21 14.86
C PRO A 159 0.39 4.32 14.44
N ARG A 160 0.95 4.61 13.29
CA ARG A 160 2.14 3.95 12.73
C ARG A 160 3.13 5.00 12.27
N ALA A 161 4.41 4.74 12.44
CA ALA A 161 5.43 5.60 11.85
C ALA A 161 5.62 5.23 10.38
N VAL A 162 5.71 6.26 9.53
CA VAL A 162 6.04 6.14 8.12
C VAL A 162 7.43 6.73 7.91
N ILE A 163 8.27 5.97 7.23
CA ILE A 163 9.62 6.37 6.86
C ILE A 163 9.62 6.70 5.37
N GLY A 164 10.11 7.88 5.03
CA GLY A 164 10.11 8.35 3.65
C GLY A 164 11.45 8.93 3.21
N ASN A 165 11.65 8.99 1.89
CA ASN A 165 12.66 9.79 1.24
C ASN A 165 12.03 11.14 0.88
N VAL A 166 12.37 12.19 1.61
CA VAL A 166 11.79 13.52 1.42
C VAL A 166 12.18 14.13 0.08
N ARG A 167 13.40 13.85 -0.37
CA ARG A 167 13.93 14.42 -1.62
C ARG A 167 13.21 13.85 -2.85
N GLU A 168 12.88 12.56 -2.82
CA GLU A 168 12.21 11.85 -3.91
C GLU A 168 10.70 11.75 -3.71
N ASN A 169 10.19 12.22 -2.58
CA ASN A 169 8.78 12.13 -2.21
C ASN A 169 8.24 10.69 -2.28
N THR A 170 9.00 9.73 -1.74
CA THR A 170 8.66 8.31 -1.73
C THR A 170 8.58 7.75 -0.33
N ILE A 171 7.68 6.79 -0.11
CA ILE A 171 7.61 6.02 1.13
C ILE A 171 8.59 4.85 1.02
N ILE A 172 9.46 4.71 2.03
CA ILE A 172 10.44 3.62 2.14
C ILE A 172 9.83 2.46 2.93
N ASP A 173 9.23 2.76 4.08
CA ASP A 173 8.69 1.75 4.97
C ASP A 173 7.59 2.30 5.88
N MET A 174 6.83 1.40 6.47
CA MET A 174 5.81 1.71 7.48
C MET A 174 5.97 0.77 8.65
N LEU A 175 6.27 1.31 9.83
CA LEU A 175 6.49 0.53 11.04
C LEU A 175 5.17 0.07 11.68
N PRO A 176 5.18 -1.02 12.44
CA PRO A 176 3.98 -1.56 13.09
C PRO A 176 3.38 -0.61 14.14
N ASP A 177 4.19 0.28 14.68
CA ASP A 177 3.81 1.32 15.63
C ASP A 177 4.71 2.56 15.48
N ARG A 178 4.55 3.56 16.35
CA ARG A 178 5.37 4.79 16.38
C ARG A 178 6.28 4.89 17.60
N ASN A 179 6.48 3.80 18.32
CA ASN A 179 7.25 3.81 19.57
C ASN A 179 8.74 4.09 19.30
N LYS A 180 9.39 4.79 20.24
CA LYS A 180 10.83 5.05 20.16
C LYS A 180 11.65 3.81 19.91
N ALA A 181 11.32 2.70 20.59
CA ALA A 181 12.04 1.43 20.45
C ALA A 181 11.98 0.87 19.02
N SER A 182 10.80 0.89 18.38
CA SER A 182 10.62 0.42 17.00
C SER A 182 11.42 1.25 16.00
N ILE A 183 11.49 2.57 16.20
CA ILE A 183 12.24 3.48 15.34
C ILE A 183 13.75 3.30 15.53
N VAL A 184 14.21 3.19 16.79
CA VAL A 184 15.63 2.91 17.11
C VAL A 184 16.07 1.59 16.47
N ASP A 185 15.27 0.53 16.61
CA ASP A 185 15.55 -0.76 16.00
C ASP A 185 15.60 -0.67 14.47
N TYR A 186 14.65 0.03 13.84
CA TYR A 186 14.62 0.26 12.39
C TYR A 186 15.87 1.00 11.91
N PHE A 187 16.21 2.15 12.52
CA PHE A 187 17.39 2.92 12.14
C PHE A 187 18.71 2.17 12.40
N THR A 188 18.77 1.34 13.45
CA THR A 188 19.96 0.54 13.74
C THR A 188 20.23 -0.49 12.66
N ARG A 189 19.16 -1.06 12.08
CA ARG A 189 19.24 -2.05 10.97
C ARG A 189 19.35 -1.42 9.57
N MET A 190 19.17 -0.10 9.46
CA MET A 190 19.25 0.61 8.18
C MET A 190 20.68 0.50 7.61
N PRO A 191 20.86 0.01 6.37
CA PRO A 191 22.16 -0.02 5.71
C PRO A 191 22.64 1.42 5.49
N ASP A 192 23.94 1.64 5.50
CA ASP A 192 24.59 2.93 5.19
C ASP A 192 23.94 4.13 5.88
N ARG A 193 23.47 3.97 7.13
CA ARG A 193 22.75 5.01 7.89
C ARG A 193 23.52 6.32 8.05
N GLN A 194 24.86 6.29 7.92
CA GLN A 194 25.72 7.47 7.91
C GLN A 194 25.51 8.38 6.70
N ARG A 195 24.80 7.94 5.65
CA ARG A 195 24.40 8.77 4.51
C ARG A 195 23.29 9.76 4.87
N VAL A 196 22.53 9.51 5.94
CA VAL A 196 21.46 10.41 6.37
C VAL A 196 22.06 11.71 6.89
N LYS A 197 21.78 12.81 6.19
CA LYS A 197 22.22 14.18 6.56
C LYS A 197 21.14 14.96 7.27
N ILE A 198 19.88 14.76 6.90
CA ILE A 198 18.73 15.46 7.44
C ILE A 198 17.65 14.45 7.82
N VAL A 199 17.08 14.62 9.02
CA VAL A 199 15.88 13.91 9.46
C VAL A 199 14.77 14.93 9.64
N THR A 200 13.74 14.88 8.79
CA THR A 200 12.53 15.69 8.96
C THR A 200 11.51 14.91 9.77
N MET A 201 10.83 15.54 10.69
CA MET A 201 9.85 14.90 11.57
C MET A 201 8.82 15.91 12.09
N ASP A 202 7.72 15.40 12.63
CA ASP A 202 6.82 16.19 13.47
C ASP A 202 7.52 16.56 14.81
N MET A 203 6.81 17.26 15.69
CA MET A 203 7.34 17.65 17.01
C MET A 203 7.27 16.53 18.06
N TRP A 204 7.11 15.28 17.65
CA TRP A 204 7.04 14.12 18.55
C TRP A 204 8.43 13.81 19.15
N THR A 205 8.58 14.07 20.45
CA THR A 205 9.85 13.90 21.16
C THR A 205 10.51 12.54 20.97
N PRO A 206 9.78 11.39 20.97
CA PRO A 206 10.39 10.09 20.74
C PRO A 206 11.08 9.95 19.38
N TYR A 207 10.59 10.63 18.34
CA TYR A 207 11.25 10.63 17.01
C TYR A 207 12.58 11.34 17.06
N ARG A 208 12.59 12.55 17.65
CA ARG A 208 13.82 13.34 17.85
C ARG A 208 14.86 12.53 18.63
N ASP A 209 14.44 11.91 19.74
CA ASP A 209 15.36 11.17 20.61
C ASP A 209 15.90 9.90 19.94
N ALA A 210 15.10 9.21 19.10
CA ALA A 210 15.54 8.08 18.31
C ALA A 210 16.54 8.52 17.22
N ALA A 211 16.23 9.60 16.49
CA ALA A 211 17.13 10.16 15.46
C ALA A 211 18.48 10.57 16.07
N ARG A 212 18.49 11.32 17.17
CA ARG A 212 19.72 11.75 17.83
C ARG A 212 20.55 10.58 18.36
N LEU A 213 19.89 9.51 18.82
CA LEU A 213 20.58 8.33 19.35
C LEU A 213 21.29 7.53 18.24
N VAL A 214 20.63 7.32 17.11
CA VAL A 214 21.11 6.38 16.07
C VAL A 214 21.75 7.08 14.88
N LEU A 215 21.34 8.34 14.62
CA LEU A 215 21.80 9.18 13.51
C LEU A 215 22.43 10.49 14.02
N PRO A 216 23.47 10.45 14.88
CA PRO A 216 24.00 11.62 15.55
C PRO A 216 24.62 12.66 14.60
N GLY A 217 25.00 12.25 13.39
CA GLY A 217 25.52 13.13 12.33
C GLY A 217 24.44 13.84 11.52
N ALA A 218 23.17 13.48 11.70
CA ALA A 218 22.06 14.08 10.94
C ALA A 218 21.50 15.32 11.64
N THR A 219 21.18 16.36 10.85
CA THR A 219 20.43 17.52 11.32
C THR A 219 18.94 17.18 11.45
N VAL A 220 18.37 17.36 12.64
CA VAL A 220 16.94 17.17 12.86
C VAL A 220 16.19 18.43 12.51
N VAL A 221 15.23 18.36 11.59
CA VAL A 221 14.40 19.46 11.13
C VAL A 221 12.94 19.14 11.44
N VAL A 222 12.24 20.08 12.06
CA VAL A 222 10.81 19.95 12.33
C VAL A 222 10.02 20.34 11.09
N ASP A 223 9.02 19.52 10.72
CA ASP A 223 8.15 19.77 9.59
C ASP A 223 7.35 21.07 9.79
N LYS A 224 7.48 21.97 8.80
CA LYS A 224 6.78 23.26 8.75
C LYS A 224 5.27 23.13 8.96
N PHE A 225 4.64 22.11 8.38
CA PHE A 225 3.18 21.91 8.51
C PHE A 225 2.74 21.77 9.97
N HIS A 226 3.47 20.98 10.76
CA HIS A 226 3.15 20.77 12.17
C HIS A 226 3.35 22.01 13.01
N VAL A 227 4.39 22.78 12.72
CA VAL A 227 4.68 24.06 13.40
C VAL A 227 3.60 25.09 13.08
N VAL A 228 3.25 25.23 11.79
CA VAL A 228 2.17 26.14 11.33
C VAL A 228 0.81 25.77 11.95
N ARG A 229 0.51 24.46 12.04
CA ARG A 229 -0.71 23.99 12.71
C ARG A 229 -0.78 24.43 14.17
N MET A 230 0.35 24.44 14.90
CA MET A 230 0.39 24.93 16.27
C MET A 230 0.16 26.43 16.37
N ALA A 231 0.76 27.22 15.49
CA ALA A 231 0.52 28.69 15.44
C ALA A 231 -0.96 28.98 15.17
N ASN A 232 -1.56 28.31 14.22
CA ASN A 232 -2.99 28.40 13.93
C ASN A 232 -3.87 27.95 15.11
N ALA A 233 -3.49 26.90 15.82
CA ALA A 233 -4.20 26.44 17.02
C ALA A 233 -4.12 27.45 18.16
N ALA A 234 -2.99 28.12 18.33
CA ALA A 234 -2.83 29.23 19.32
C ALA A 234 -3.76 30.41 19.00
N LEU A 235 -3.79 30.86 17.74
CA LEU A 235 -4.72 31.90 17.29
C LEU A 235 -6.20 31.48 17.51
N GLU A 236 -6.55 30.23 17.19
CA GLU A 236 -7.89 29.68 17.45
C GLU A 236 -8.23 29.68 18.95
N ALA A 237 -7.27 29.45 19.84
CA ALA A 237 -7.47 29.51 21.30
C ALA A 237 -7.82 30.92 21.72
N VAL A 238 -7.10 31.93 21.23
CA VAL A 238 -7.39 33.36 21.48
C VAL A 238 -8.80 33.71 20.96
N ARG A 239 -9.14 33.35 19.73
CA ARG A 239 -10.47 33.56 19.15
C ARG A 239 -11.58 32.95 20.02
N LYS A 240 -11.37 31.70 20.49
CA LYS A 240 -12.34 31.00 21.36
C LYS A 240 -12.49 31.65 22.73
N ALA A 241 -11.42 32.18 23.31
CA ALA A 241 -11.45 32.90 24.58
C ALA A 241 -12.33 34.17 24.49
N HIS A 242 -12.27 34.92 23.40
CA HIS A 242 -13.12 36.08 23.17
C HIS A 242 -14.60 35.77 22.96
N ARG A 243 -14.92 34.54 22.58
CA ARG A 243 -16.30 34.14 22.28
C ARG A 243 -17.28 34.34 23.43
N ALA A 244 -16.82 34.23 24.66
CA ALA A 244 -17.68 34.38 25.84
C ALA A 244 -18.20 35.82 26.02
N ALA A 245 -17.42 36.80 25.61
CA ALA A 245 -17.74 38.24 25.74
C ALA A 245 -18.56 38.81 24.56
N LEU A 246 -18.81 38.00 23.51
CA LEU A 246 -19.50 38.46 22.30
C LEU A 246 -21.01 38.27 22.37
N THR A 247 -21.74 39.17 21.70
CA THR A 247 -23.19 38.98 21.43
C THR A 247 -23.41 37.71 20.56
N PRO A 248 -24.61 37.11 20.59
CA PRO A 248 -24.89 35.93 19.76
C PRO A 248 -24.65 36.15 18.26
N GLN A 249 -24.90 37.35 17.76
CA GLN A 249 -24.67 37.72 16.36
C GLN A 249 -23.17 37.78 16.04
N ALA A 250 -22.40 38.53 16.84
CA ALA A 250 -20.95 38.66 16.68
C ALA A 250 -20.24 37.31 16.84
N ARG A 251 -20.72 36.46 17.76
CA ARG A 251 -20.22 35.08 17.95
C ARG A 251 -20.38 34.21 16.70
N ARG A 252 -21.53 34.32 16.01
CA ARG A 252 -21.76 33.60 14.74
C ARG A 252 -20.85 34.15 13.64
N GLY A 253 -20.72 35.48 13.52
CA GLY A 253 -19.82 36.11 12.57
C GLY A 253 -18.37 35.65 12.76
N LEU A 254 -17.84 35.73 13.98
CA LEU A 254 -16.46 35.30 14.29
C LEU A 254 -16.22 33.81 14.04
N MET A 255 -17.27 33.00 14.13
CA MET A 255 -17.19 31.55 13.79
C MET A 255 -17.13 31.36 12.28
N HIS A 256 -17.92 32.10 11.50
CA HIS A 256 -17.89 32.03 10.03
C HIS A 256 -16.55 32.54 9.46
N ASP A 257 -16.05 33.67 10.04
CA ASP A 257 -14.84 34.33 9.55
C ASP A 257 -13.54 33.70 10.07
N ARG A 258 -13.63 32.60 10.84
CA ARG A 258 -12.44 31.95 11.44
C ARG A 258 -11.34 31.62 10.44
N PHE A 259 -11.71 31.23 9.21
CA PHE A 259 -10.74 30.84 8.18
C PHE A 259 -9.98 32.07 7.65
N VAL A 260 -10.56 33.27 7.70
CA VAL A 260 -9.88 34.50 7.33
C VAL A 260 -8.73 34.79 8.30
N LEU A 261 -8.94 34.58 9.61
CA LEU A 261 -7.89 34.69 10.62
C LEU A 261 -6.73 33.69 10.43
N LEU A 262 -7.01 32.51 9.82
CA LEU A 262 -5.99 31.50 9.60
C LEU A 262 -5.19 31.69 8.30
N LYS A 263 -5.70 32.49 7.33
CA LYS A 263 -4.98 32.83 6.11
C LYS A 263 -3.75 33.69 6.40
N ARG A 264 -2.73 33.56 5.56
CA ARG A 264 -1.61 34.51 5.53
C ARG A 264 -2.06 35.85 4.96
N ALA A 265 -1.42 36.90 5.40
CA ALA A 265 -1.72 38.24 4.89
C ALA A 265 -1.61 38.35 3.36
N ALA A 266 -0.61 37.68 2.78
CA ALA A 266 -0.40 37.61 1.32
C ALA A 266 -1.47 36.81 0.55
N GLU A 267 -2.29 36.01 1.23
CA GLU A 267 -3.34 35.17 0.65
C GLU A 267 -4.74 35.77 0.81
N LEU A 268 -4.85 36.91 1.45
CA LEU A 268 -6.13 37.57 1.68
C LEU A 268 -6.67 38.21 0.40
N THR A 269 -7.93 37.95 0.11
CA THR A 269 -8.70 38.73 -0.87
C THR A 269 -9.12 40.08 -0.25
N ASP A 270 -9.54 41.04 -1.09
CA ASP A 270 -10.05 42.34 -0.59
C ASP A 270 -11.19 42.14 0.42
N ARG A 271 -12.07 41.18 0.17
CA ARG A 271 -13.14 40.83 1.11
C ARG A 271 -12.60 40.28 2.43
N ASP A 272 -11.61 39.38 2.37
CA ASP A 272 -10.98 38.80 3.58
C ASP A 272 -10.30 39.91 4.39
N TYR A 273 -9.63 40.84 3.71
CA TYR A 273 -8.97 41.98 4.35
C TYR A 273 -9.97 42.86 5.09
N LEU A 274 -11.11 43.21 4.51
CA LEU A 274 -12.17 43.96 5.18
C LEU A 274 -12.71 43.23 6.40
N LEU A 275 -12.95 41.91 6.31
CA LEU A 275 -13.40 41.12 7.45
C LEU A 275 -12.35 41.06 8.55
N LEU A 276 -11.09 40.82 8.21
CA LEU A 276 -9.98 40.78 9.16
C LEU A 276 -9.82 42.12 9.86
N SER A 277 -9.82 43.25 9.10
CA SER A 277 -9.71 44.61 9.64
C SER A 277 -10.84 44.90 10.61
N GLY A 278 -12.07 44.49 10.30
CA GLY A 278 -13.20 44.65 11.20
C GLY A 278 -13.03 43.90 12.52
N TRP A 279 -12.52 42.67 12.50
CA TRP A 279 -12.24 41.94 13.73
C TRP A 279 -11.06 42.46 14.51
N THR A 280 -9.94 42.80 13.86
CA THR A 280 -8.71 43.25 14.53
C THR A 280 -8.82 44.66 15.08
N ALA A 281 -9.59 45.55 14.46
CA ALA A 281 -9.85 46.89 14.97
C ALA A 281 -10.70 46.86 16.26
N ASN A 282 -11.65 45.90 16.36
CA ASN A 282 -12.54 45.83 17.52
C ASN A 282 -12.02 44.93 18.64
N TYR A 283 -11.07 44.02 18.33
CA TYR A 283 -10.53 43.07 19.29
C TYR A 283 -9.01 43.05 19.25
N PRO A 284 -8.31 43.91 20.04
CA PRO A 284 -6.84 44.03 20.02
C PRO A 284 -6.09 42.69 20.21
N ALA A 285 -6.59 41.82 21.10
CA ALA A 285 -5.95 40.53 21.30
C ALA A 285 -6.04 39.57 20.08
N LEU A 286 -7.06 39.74 19.21
CA LEU A 286 -7.09 39.03 17.93
C LEU A 286 -6.07 39.60 16.94
N LYS A 287 -5.86 40.93 16.99
CA LYS A 287 -4.83 41.59 16.21
C LYS A 287 -3.44 41.09 16.61
N ASP A 288 -3.13 41.13 17.91
CA ASP A 288 -1.83 40.71 18.43
C ASP A 288 -1.54 39.24 18.09
N ALA A 289 -2.56 38.35 18.21
CA ALA A 289 -2.44 36.97 17.86
C ALA A 289 -2.26 36.73 16.34
N TYR A 290 -2.93 37.55 15.51
CA TYR A 290 -2.76 37.49 14.06
C TYR A 290 -1.37 37.98 13.64
N ASP A 291 -0.93 39.12 14.18
CA ASP A 291 0.38 39.67 13.89
C ASP A 291 1.51 38.75 14.37
N ALA A 292 1.37 38.11 15.53
CA ALA A 292 2.31 37.11 16.03
C ALA A 292 2.36 35.87 15.11
N LYS A 293 1.19 35.43 14.60
CA LYS A 293 1.12 34.32 13.61
C LYS A 293 1.87 34.75 12.33
N GLU A 294 1.63 35.93 11.79
CA GLU A 294 2.30 36.40 10.56
C GLU A 294 3.82 36.54 10.76
N ALA A 295 4.26 37.14 11.89
CA ALA A 295 5.68 37.20 12.22
C ALA A 295 6.34 35.81 12.31
N PHE A 296 5.63 34.86 12.89
CA PHE A 296 6.08 33.47 12.97
C PHE A 296 6.20 32.78 11.58
N PHE A 297 5.25 33.06 10.67
CA PHE A 297 5.35 32.57 9.29
C PHE A 297 6.54 33.20 8.55
N GLY A 298 6.87 34.46 8.87
CA GLY A 298 8.03 35.13 8.28
C GLY A 298 9.37 34.43 8.52
N LEU A 299 9.48 33.59 9.57
CA LEU A 299 10.67 32.74 9.78
C LEU A 299 10.95 31.80 8.64
N TYR A 300 9.92 31.38 7.90
CA TYR A 300 10.05 30.49 6.77
C TYR A 300 10.23 31.18 5.42
N ASP A 301 10.14 32.49 5.40
CA ASP A 301 10.38 33.30 4.21
C ASP A 301 11.83 33.87 4.20
N CYS A 302 12.60 33.63 5.27
CA CYS A 302 14.03 33.98 5.35
C CYS A 302 14.83 32.93 4.55
N THR A 303 15.61 33.35 3.58
CA THR A 303 16.59 32.54 2.79
C THR A 303 17.95 32.55 3.48
#